data_49cd7e46bbfec6b07cc8c9e7fec49ab9
#
_entry.id   49cd7e46bbfec6b07cc8c9e7fec49ab9
#
_cell.length_a   1.000
_cell.length_b   1.000
_cell.length_c   1.000
_cell.angle_alpha   90.00
_cell.angle_beta   90.00
_cell.angle_gamma   90.00
#
_symmetry.space_group_name_H-M   'P 1'
#
loop_
_entity.id
_entity.type
_entity.pdbx_description
1 polymer ?
#
loop_
_entity_poly.entity_id
_entity_poly.type
_entity_poly.pdbx_seq_one_letter_code
_entity_poly.pdbx_strand_id
1 'polypeptide(L)'
;MNAGSKGFEQRLLILAPIGRDARAAAQLLEAAGVACVICRDLEELCCKLIEGAGAALVAEEAFIRENCNSLNNWVSRQPPWSDFPFIVLTSQQTSAFAHAHRLRLLESLGNVSLLERPFGTVTLVSTTKSALRARGRQYQVQDHLFEREQWTAQLEDLVRERTQQLEEKNNELQAQIAERKQAEAALQQAQKMELIGQMTGGVAHDFNNLLTGVLGNL
;
A
#
# COMPACT_ATOMS: atom_id res chain seq x y z
N MET A 1 0.33 14.63 3.09
CA MET A 1 0.30 14.58 4.57
C MET A 1 1.02 15.80 5.16
N ASN A 2 0.36 16.53 6.08
CA ASN A 2 0.86 17.81 6.62
C ASN A 2 2.06 17.60 7.54
N ALA A 3 3.12 18.40 7.40
CA ALA A 3 4.31 18.41 8.26
C ALA A 3 4.00 18.57 9.79
N GLY A 4 2.83 19.05 10.15
CA GLY A 4 2.35 19.17 11.54
C GLY A 4 1.98 17.82 12.20
N SER A 5 1.62 16.80 11.44
CA SER A 5 1.24 15.48 11.96
C SER A 5 2.44 14.69 12.50
N LYS A 6 3.60 14.77 11.85
CA LYS A 6 4.81 14.01 12.27
C LYS A 6 5.33 14.34 13.68
N GLY A 7 5.05 15.53 14.21
CA GLY A 7 5.43 15.93 15.57
C GLY A 7 4.59 15.24 16.65
N PHE A 8 3.31 15.01 16.39
CA PHE A 8 2.41 14.35 17.34
C PHE A 8 2.62 12.85 17.39
N GLU A 9 3.00 12.24 16.28
CA GLU A 9 3.24 10.78 16.15
C GLU A 9 4.43 10.27 16.96
N GLN A 10 5.30 11.16 17.45
CA GLN A 10 6.48 10.80 18.26
C GLN A 10 6.33 11.14 19.74
N ARG A 11 5.22 11.76 20.17
CA ARG A 11 4.99 12.10 21.58
C ARG A 11 4.51 10.89 22.37
N LEU A 12 4.90 10.84 23.63
CA LEU A 12 4.40 9.89 24.63
C LEU A 12 3.26 10.52 25.42
N LEU A 13 2.15 9.85 25.52
CA LEU A 13 1.06 10.22 26.44
C LEU A 13 1.28 9.54 27.79
N ILE A 14 1.13 10.28 28.89
CA ILE A 14 1.33 9.75 30.24
C ILE A 14 0.07 9.94 31.05
N LEU A 15 -0.50 8.85 31.54
CA LEU A 15 -1.64 8.86 32.47
C LEU A 15 -1.29 8.08 33.74
N ALA A 16 -1.01 8.80 34.81
CA ALA A 16 -0.83 8.22 36.16
C ALA A 16 -1.57 9.11 37.18
N PRO A 17 -2.83 8.77 37.49
CA PRO A 17 -3.73 9.62 38.25
C PRO A 17 -3.37 9.73 39.75
N ILE A 18 -2.44 8.89 40.22
CA ILE A 18 -2.09 8.83 41.65
C ILE A 18 -0.63 9.27 41.83
N GLY A 19 -0.42 10.14 42.83
CA GLY A 19 0.90 10.53 43.29
C GLY A 19 1.63 11.50 42.36
N ARG A 20 2.97 11.36 42.29
CA ARG A 20 3.88 12.20 41.47
C ARG A 20 4.44 11.45 40.26
N ASP A 21 3.99 10.24 39.99
CA ASP A 21 4.56 9.33 39.00
C ASP A 21 4.52 9.90 37.58
N ALA A 22 3.41 10.53 37.19
CA ALA A 22 3.28 11.16 35.88
C ALA A 22 4.34 12.25 35.65
N ARG A 23 4.54 13.12 36.61
CA ARG A 23 5.52 14.23 36.50
C ARG A 23 6.95 13.72 36.57
N ALA A 24 7.23 12.76 37.46
CA ALA A 24 8.55 12.16 37.59
C ALA A 24 8.93 11.39 36.30
N ALA A 25 8.01 10.60 35.76
CA ALA A 25 8.23 9.91 34.50
C ALA A 25 8.43 10.89 33.33
N ALA A 26 7.62 11.95 33.23
CA ALA A 26 7.77 12.97 32.20
C ALA A 26 9.15 13.64 32.27
N GLN A 27 9.60 14.10 33.43
CA GLN A 27 10.91 14.73 33.60
C GLN A 27 12.07 13.82 33.18
N LEU A 28 12.02 12.54 33.57
CA LEU A 28 13.06 11.56 33.19
C LEU A 28 13.08 11.31 31.68
N LEU A 29 11.92 11.23 31.05
CA LEU A 29 11.79 10.94 29.61
C LEU A 29 12.13 12.17 28.76
N GLU A 30 11.71 13.36 29.19
CA GLU A 30 12.09 14.63 28.55
C GLU A 30 13.62 14.86 28.59
N ALA A 31 14.26 14.57 29.73
CA ALA A 31 15.73 14.60 29.85
C ALA A 31 16.40 13.58 28.90
N ALA A 32 15.70 12.51 28.52
CA ALA A 32 16.16 11.53 27.54
C ALA A 32 15.76 11.85 26.09
N GLY A 33 15.15 13.04 25.85
CA GLY A 33 14.76 13.53 24.53
C GLY A 33 13.43 12.98 24.01
N VAL A 34 12.53 12.52 24.89
CA VAL A 34 11.18 12.06 24.53
C VAL A 34 10.19 13.17 24.84
N ALA A 35 9.42 13.61 23.83
CA ALA A 35 8.34 14.56 24.05
C ALA A 35 7.19 13.90 24.81
N CYS A 36 6.76 14.48 25.93
CA CYS A 36 5.75 13.94 26.82
C CYS A 36 4.53 14.85 26.94
N VAL A 37 3.34 14.25 27.04
CA VAL A 37 2.10 14.96 27.37
C VAL A 37 1.42 14.22 28.52
N ILE A 38 1.19 14.90 29.63
CA ILE A 38 0.49 14.32 30.78
C ILE A 38 -1.00 14.51 30.59
N CYS A 39 -1.75 13.42 30.66
CA CYS A 39 -3.21 13.37 30.62
C CYS A 39 -3.77 13.27 32.04
N ARG A 40 -4.92 13.89 32.30
CA ARG A 40 -5.59 13.90 33.61
C ARG A 40 -6.39 12.63 33.86
N ASP A 41 -7.03 12.13 32.80
CA ASP A 41 -7.97 11.01 32.81
C ASP A 41 -7.93 10.24 31.49
N LEU A 42 -8.67 9.12 31.43
CA LEU A 42 -8.78 8.30 30.21
C LEU A 42 -9.49 9.02 29.07
N GLU A 43 -10.39 9.96 29.36
CA GLU A 43 -11.10 10.71 28.33
C GLU A 43 -10.13 11.64 27.59
N GLU A 44 -9.31 12.40 28.32
CA GLU A 44 -8.26 13.24 27.74
C GLU A 44 -7.23 12.40 27.00
N LEU A 45 -6.86 11.22 27.55
CA LEU A 45 -5.97 10.28 26.85
C LEU A 45 -6.57 9.87 25.50
N CYS A 46 -7.84 9.49 25.43
CA CYS A 46 -8.52 9.13 24.20
C CYS A 46 -8.56 10.28 23.18
N CYS A 47 -8.85 11.51 23.64
CA CYS A 47 -8.80 12.70 22.78
C CYS A 47 -7.41 12.91 22.20
N LYS A 48 -6.35 12.77 23.01
CA LYS A 48 -4.97 12.93 22.56
C LYS A 48 -4.49 11.79 21.66
N LEU A 49 -5.01 10.57 21.83
CA LEU A 49 -4.78 9.44 20.91
C LEU A 49 -5.33 9.72 19.51
N ILE A 50 -6.52 10.34 19.43
CA ILE A 50 -7.13 10.75 18.15
C ILE A 50 -6.30 11.85 17.46
N GLU A 51 -5.74 12.81 18.22
CA GLU A 51 -4.85 13.83 17.67
C GLU A 51 -3.53 13.23 17.13
N GLY A 52 -3.11 12.07 17.65
CA GLY A 52 -1.87 11.37 17.28
C GLY A 52 -0.92 11.23 18.46
N ALA A 53 -0.32 10.05 18.60
CA ALA A 53 0.68 9.73 19.61
C ALA A 53 1.57 8.57 19.15
N GLY A 54 2.78 8.50 19.70
CA GLY A 54 3.72 7.42 19.42
C GLY A 54 3.59 6.24 20.39
N ALA A 55 3.24 6.49 21.64
CA ALA A 55 3.01 5.47 22.67
C ALA A 55 2.20 6.08 23.84
N ALA A 56 1.65 5.23 24.70
CA ALA A 56 1.04 5.67 25.95
C ALA A 56 1.65 4.93 27.16
N LEU A 57 2.02 5.68 28.19
CA LEU A 57 2.42 5.19 29.49
C LEU A 57 1.27 5.37 30.46
N VAL A 58 0.64 4.28 30.90
CA VAL A 58 -0.58 4.31 31.70
C VAL A 58 -0.38 3.52 32.98
N ALA A 59 -0.73 4.10 34.10
CA ALA A 59 -0.74 3.38 35.38
C ALA A 59 -1.93 2.44 35.47
N GLU A 60 -1.76 1.21 35.99
CA GLU A 60 -2.85 0.21 36.08
C GLU A 60 -4.05 0.72 36.87
N GLU A 61 -3.85 1.65 37.80
CA GLU A 61 -4.90 2.25 38.60
C GLU A 61 -5.87 3.11 37.78
N ALA A 62 -5.48 3.63 36.63
CA ALA A 62 -6.35 4.37 35.72
C ALA A 62 -7.44 3.46 35.14
N PHE A 63 -7.09 2.23 34.80
CA PHE A 63 -8.05 1.24 34.25
C PHE A 63 -9.02 0.66 35.28
N ILE A 64 -8.70 0.76 36.56
CA ILE A 64 -9.58 0.27 37.65
C ILE A 64 -10.64 1.31 38.00
N ARG A 65 -10.30 2.59 37.87
CA ARG A 65 -11.12 3.72 38.34
C ARG A 65 -12.08 4.25 37.27
N GLU A 66 -11.75 4.07 36.01
CA GLU A 66 -12.46 4.72 34.93
C GLU A 66 -13.01 3.70 33.91
N ASN A 67 -13.99 4.15 33.13
CA ASN A 67 -14.61 3.32 32.12
C ASN A 67 -13.69 3.24 30.88
N CYS A 68 -13.18 2.05 30.56
CA CYS A 68 -12.29 1.78 29.46
C CYS A 68 -12.99 1.63 28.10
N ASN A 69 -14.31 1.77 28.00
CA ASN A 69 -15.07 1.51 26.77
C ASN A 69 -14.59 2.38 25.59
N SER A 70 -14.32 3.67 25.84
CA SER A 70 -13.82 4.59 24.80
C SER A 70 -12.45 4.18 24.29
N LEU A 71 -11.55 3.77 25.18
CA LEU A 71 -10.22 3.30 24.83
C LEU A 71 -10.27 1.97 24.05
N ASN A 72 -11.05 1.01 24.53
CA ASN A 72 -11.22 -0.28 23.85
C ASN A 72 -11.84 -0.11 22.46
N ASN A 73 -12.81 0.79 22.31
CA ASN A 73 -13.39 1.13 21.02
C ASN A 73 -12.37 1.81 20.08
N TRP A 74 -11.49 2.65 20.61
CA TRP A 74 -10.42 3.25 19.83
C TRP A 74 -9.40 2.19 19.37
N VAL A 75 -8.99 1.28 20.28
CA VAL A 75 -8.06 0.18 19.96
C VAL A 75 -8.66 -0.73 18.89
N SER A 76 -9.93 -1.13 19.01
CA SER A 76 -10.57 -2.04 18.05
C SER A 76 -10.81 -1.43 16.67
N ARG A 77 -10.77 -0.10 16.54
CA ARG A 77 -10.91 0.61 15.26
C ARG A 77 -9.58 0.96 14.59
N GLN A 78 -8.48 0.52 15.16
CA GLN A 78 -7.18 0.73 14.51
C GLN A 78 -7.12 0.02 13.15
N PRO A 79 -6.51 0.65 12.15
CA PRO A 79 -6.30 0.00 10.86
C PRO A 79 -5.31 -1.18 10.99
N PRO A 80 -5.34 -2.16 10.06
CA PRO A 80 -4.53 -3.39 10.16
C PRO A 80 -3.02 -3.18 10.28
N TRP A 81 -2.49 -2.05 9.82
CA TRP A 81 -1.07 -1.71 9.95
C TRP A 81 -0.70 -1.15 11.32
N SER A 82 -1.69 -0.75 12.14
CA SER A 82 -1.51 -0.05 13.42
C SER A 82 -1.67 -1.02 14.57
N ASP A 83 -0.64 -1.10 15.38
CA ASP A 83 -0.61 -1.85 16.63
C ASP A 83 -0.01 -0.93 17.71
N PHE A 84 -0.86 -0.06 18.28
CA PHE A 84 -0.42 1.05 19.14
C PHE A 84 0.17 0.53 20.45
N PRO A 85 1.41 0.95 20.80
CA PRO A 85 2.08 0.43 21.99
C PRO A 85 1.62 1.12 23.27
N PHE A 86 1.17 0.34 24.23
CA PHE A 86 0.91 0.75 25.60
C PHE A 86 2.00 0.24 26.53
N ILE A 87 2.45 1.09 27.45
CA ILE A 87 3.33 0.73 28.55
C ILE A 87 2.50 0.87 29.82
N VAL A 88 2.22 -0.24 30.50
CA VAL A 88 1.39 -0.23 31.71
C VAL A 88 2.26 -0.35 32.94
N LEU A 89 2.22 0.68 33.80
CA LEU A 89 2.89 0.68 35.08
C LEU A 89 2.08 -0.16 36.07
N THR A 90 2.66 -1.24 36.54
CA THR A 90 1.99 -2.18 37.47
C THR A 90 2.60 -2.09 38.87
N SER A 91 1.81 -2.39 39.90
CA SER A 91 2.28 -2.55 41.28
C SER A 91 2.82 -3.96 41.53
N GLN A 92 3.64 -4.14 42.56
CA GLN A 92 4.11 -5.48 42.97
C GLN A 92 3.02 -6.38 43.59
N GLN A 93 1.75 -5.97 43.54
CA GLN A 93 0.66 -6.79 44.10
C GLN A 93 0.48 -8.07 43.33
N THR A 94 0.66 -9.21 44.00
CA THR A 94 0.54 -10.57 43.49
C THR A 94 -0.85 -11.20 43.77
N SER A 95 -1.87 -10.41 44.03
CA SER A 95 -3.20 -10.97 44.26
C SER A 95 -3.76 -11.61 42.97
N ALA A 96 -4.53 -12.69 43.11
CA ALA A 96 -5.19 -13.34 41.98
C ALA A 96 -6.09 -12.37 41.19
N PHE A 97 -6.67 -11.37 41.85
CA PHE A 97 -7.46 -10.31 41.21
C PHE A 97 -6.60 -9.41 40.33
N ALA A 98 -5.42 -8.96 40.84
CA ALA A 98 -4.50 -8.14 40.06
C ALA A 98 -3.99 -8.89 38.82
N HIS A 99 -3.69 -10.19 38.96
CA HIS A 99 -3.27 -11.03 37.84
C HIS A 99 -4.37 -11.16 36.78
N ALA A 100 -5.60 -11.48 37.17
CA ALA A 100 -6.74 -11.56 36.23
C ALA A 100 -7.06 -10.24 35.55
N HIS A 101 -6.88 -9.12 36.27
CA HIS A 101 -7.06 -7.79 35.69
C HIS A 101 -5.99 -7.48 34.62
N ARG A 102 -4.72 -7.77 34.89
CA ARG A 102 -3.63 -7.59 33.92
C ARG A 102 -3.81 -8.44 32.68
N LEU A 103 -4.26 -9.69 32.79
CA LEU A 103 -4.56 -10.52 31.63
C LEU A 103 -5.64 -9.90 30.75
N ARG A 104 -6.72 -9.38 31.35
CA ARG A 104 -7.77 -8.68 30.58
C ARG A 104 -7.24 -7.42 29.88
N LEU A 105 -6.36 -6.64 30.53
CA LEU A 105 -5.73 -5.48 29.91
C LEU A 105 -4.86 -5.88 28.69
N LEU A 106 -4.09 -6.96 28.82
CA LEU A 106 -3.30 -7.49 27.69
C LEU A 106 -4.20 -7.89 26.51
N GLU A 107 -5.32 -8.56 26.78
CA GLU A 107 -6.27 -8.97 25.74
C GLU A 107 -6.99 -7.77 25.10
N SER A 108 -7.36 -6.76 25.89
CA SER A 108 -8.15 -5.62 25.39
C SER A 108 -7.32 -4.56 24.67
N LEU A 109 -6.08 -4.34 25.07
CA LEU A 109 -5.19 -3.31 24.50
C LEU A 109 -4.26 -3.85 23.39
N GLY A 110 -4.07 -5.16 23.31
CA GLY A 110 -3.21 -5.82 22.32
C GLY A 110 -1.72 -5.65 22.60
N ASN A 111 -1.12 -4.60 22.11
CA ASN A 111 0.32 -4.35 22.24
C ASN A 111 0.67 -3.66 23.56
N VAL A 112 0.91 -4.45 24.58
CA VAL A 112 1.18 -3.97 25.94
C VAL A 112 2.52 -4.46 26.46
N SER A 113 3.32 -3.52 26.98
CA SER A 113 4.51 -3.79 27.77
C SER A 113 4.23 -3.49 29.24
N LEU A 114 4.37 -4.48 30.11
CA LEU A 114 4.20 -4.27 31.55
C LEU A 114 5.52 -3.79 32.17
N LEU A 115 5.46 -2.75 32.99
CA LEU A 115 6.60 -2.20 33.72
C LEU A 115 6.26 -2.16 35.21
N GLU A 116 6.87 -3.08 35.96
CA GLU A 116 6.60 -3.24 37.40
C GLU A 116 7.34 -2.19 38.24
N ARG A 117 6.65 -1.57 39.18
CA ARG A 117 7.23 -0.65 40.17
C ARG A 117 7.85 -1.42 41.35
N PRO A 118 8.99 -0.96 41.91
CA PRO A 118 9.83 0.17 41.47
C PRO A 118 10.68 -0.19 40.26
N PHE A 119 10.76 0.69 39.26
CA PHE A 119 11.57 0.52 38.07
C PHE A 119 12.73 1.51 38.00
N GLY A 120 13.82 1.11 37.39
CA GLY A 120 14.97 2.00 37.13
C GLY A 120 14.72 2.95 35.97
N THR A 121 15.37 4.12 36.02
CA THR A 121 15.33 5.13 34.94
C THR A 121 15.69 4.53 33.58
N VAL A 122 16.75 3.69 33.55
CA VAL A 122 17.20 3.04 32.30
C VAL A 122 16.11 2.17 31.70
N THR A 123 15.40 1.40 32.52
CA THR A 123 14.30 0.51 32.08
C THR A 123 13.15 1.32 31.50
N LEU A 124 12.72 2.40 32.19
CA LEU A 124 11.66 3.29 31.69
C LEU A 124 12.02 3.89 30.32
N VAL A 125 13.20 4.49 30.22
CA VAL A 125 13.68 5.13 28.99
C VAL A 125 13.83 4.11 27.85
N SER A 126 14.42 2.96 28.13
CA SER A 126 14.63 1.90 27.14
C SER A 126 13.32 1.34 26.61
N THR A 127 12.35 1.02 27.48
CA THR A 127 11.03 0.52 27.11
C THR A 127 10.27 1.55 26.27
N THR A 128 10.26 2.83 26.71
CA THR A 128 9.60 3.92 25.98
C THR A 128 10.21 4.13 24.59
N LYS A 129 11.54 4.21 24.50
CA LYS A 129 12.23 4.37 23.20
C LYS A 129 12.01 3.16 22.29
N SER A 130 11.88 1.96 22.84
CA SER A 130 11.56 0.76 22.06
C SER A 130 10.14 0.82 21.49
N ALA A 131 9.16 1.22 22.32
CA ALA A 131 7.77 1.41 21.90
C ALA A 131 7.65 2.48 20.80
N LEU A 132 8.27 3.64 20.97
CA LEU A 132 8.27 4.71 19.96
C LEU A 132 8.95 4.29 18.65
N ARG A 133 10.05 3.53 18.70
CA ARG A 133 10.69 2.99 17.50
C ARG A 133 9.81 1.95 16.81
N ALA A 134 9.13 1.10 17.57
CA ALA A 134 8.18 0.14 17.01
C ALA A 134 7.03 0.87 16.27
N ARG A 135 6.48 1.93 16.89
CA ARG A 135 5.46 2.77 16.26
C ARG A 135 5.96 3.46 15.00
N GLY A 136 7.17 4.02 15.03
CA GLY A 136 7.78 4.63 13.85
C GLY A 136 7.90 3.66 12.67
N ARG A 137 8.21 2.38 12.93
CA ARG A 137 8.22 1.35 11.88
C ARG A 137 6.82 1.06 11.31
N GLN A 138 5.77 1.10 12.14
CA GLN A 138 4.39 0.94 11.67
C GLN A 138 3.99 2.07 10.71
N TYR A 139 4.36 3.32 11.00
CA TYR A 139 4.13 4.44 10.09
C TYR A 139 4.90 4.29 8.76
N GLN A 140 6.14 3.80 8.80
CA GLN A 140 6.89 3.50 7.56
C GLN A 140 6.17 2.45 6.70
N VAL A 141 5.62 1.40 7.33
CA VAL A 141 4.81 0.39 6.61
C VAL A 141 3.56 1.03 6.00
N GLN A 142 2.88 1.91 6.72
CA GLN A 142 1.72 2.65 6.20
C GLN A 142 2.10 3.48 4.97
N ASP A 143 3.18 4.26 5.05
CA ASP A 143 3.66 5.09 3.95
C ASP A 143 3.98 4.23 2.71
N HIS A 144 4.68 3.11 2.89
CA HIS A 144 4.97 2.18 1.79
C HIS A 144 3.72 1.52 1.18
N LEU A 145 2.72 1.18 2.00
CA LEU A 145 1.45 0.63 1.50
C LEU A 145 0.72 1.66 0.63
N PHE A 146 0.66 2.91 1.09
CA PHE A 146 0.04 4.01 0.36
C PHE A 146 0.76 4.31 -0.97
N GLU A 147 2.10 4.39 -0.96
CA GLU A 147 2.90 4.54 -2.17
C GLU A 147 2.64 3.39 -3.16
N ARG A 148 2.62 2.15 -2.67
CA ARG A 148 2.36 0.97 -3.51
C ARG A 148 0.97 1.02 -4.17
N GLU A 149 -0.06 1.45 -3.45
CA GLU A 149 -1.41 1.60 -4.00
C GLU A 149 -1.44 2.64 -5.13
N GLN A 150 -0.76 3.78 -4.94
CA GLN A 150 -0.64 4.80 -5.99
C GLN A 150 0.09 4.28 -7.24
N TRP A 151 1.22 3.58 -7.05
CA TRP A 151 1.97 2.98 -8.15
C TRP A 151 1.15 1.94 -8.92
N THR A 152 0.37 1.13 -8.20
CA THR A 152 -0.50 0.12 -8.81
C THR A 152 -1.57 0.77 -9.68
N ALA A 153 -2.24 1.80 -9.19
CA ALA A 153 -3.24 2.53 -9.97
C ALA A 153 -2.64 3.18 -11.24
N GLN A 154 -1.47 3.82 -11.12
CA GLN A 154 -0.78 4.41 -12.29
C GLN A 154 -0.37 3.33 -13.32
N LEU A 155 0.09 2.17 -12.85
CA LEU A 155 0.47 1.06 -13.72
C LEU A 155 -0.74 0.49 -14.46
N GLU A 156 -1.88 0.33 -13.78
CA GLU A 156 -3.13 -0.14 -14.39
C GLU A 156 -3.61 0.81 -15.50
N ASP A 157 -3.55 2.12 -15.28
CA ASP A 157 -3.90 3.12 -16.30
C ASP A 157 -2.95 3.06 -17.49
N LEU A 158 -1.64 2.95 -17.25
CA LEU A 158 -0.64 2.81 -18.33
C LEU A 158 -0.84 1.52 -19.12
N VAL A 159 -1.11 0.39 -18.45
CA VAL A 159 -1.40 -0.89 -19.13
C VAL A 159 -2.65 -0.76 -20.00
N ARG A 160 -3.71 -0.14 -19.51
CA ARG A 160 -4.95 0.10 -20.28
C ARG A 160 -4.68 0.92 -21.54
N GLU A 161 -3.95 2.04 -21.42
CA GLU A 161 -3.59 2.89 -22.55
C GLU A 161 -2.74 2.12 -23.59
N ARG A 162 -1.74 1.38 -23.12
CA ARG A 162 -0.88 0.59 -24.03
C ARG A 162 -1.63 -0.55 -24.73
N THR A 163 -2.54 -1.19 -24.03
CA THR A 163 -3.38 -2.23 -24.64
C THR A 163 -4.25 -1.65 -25.75
N GLN A 164 -4.88 -0.51 -25.52
CA GLN A 164 -5.68 0.16 -26.54
C GLN A 164 -4.83 0.57 -27.75
N GLN A 165 -3.65 1.17 -27.55
CA GLN A 165 -2.73 1.52 -28.63
C GLN A 165 -2.30 0.29 -29.45
N LEU A 166 -2.05 -0.83 -28.77
CA LEU A 166 -1.68 -2.09 -29.45
C LEU A 166 -2.85 -2.66 -30.27
N GLU A 167 -4.08 -2.59 -29.76
CA GLU A 167 -5.28 -3.03 -30.49
C GLU A 167 -5.51 -2.18 -31.76
N GLU A 168 -5.38 -0.86 -31.65
CA GLU A 168 -5.49 0.07 -32.77
C GLU A 168 -4.42 -0.23 -33.85
N LYS A 169 -3.18 -0.42 -33.44
CA LYS A 169 -2.08 -0.77 -34.35
C LYS A 169 -2.23 -2.14 -34.98
N ASN A 170 -2.74 -3.11 -34.23
CA ASN A 170 -3.01 -4.45 -34.76
C ASN A 170 -4.09 -4.40 -35.85
N ASN A 171 -5.18 -3.67 -35.62
CA ASN A 171 -6.24 -3.47 -36.60
C ASN A 171 -5.74 -2.75 -37.87
N GLU A 172 -4.90 -1.73 -37.72
CA GLU A 172 -4.26 -1.05 -38.84
C GLU A 172 -3.38 -2.00 -39.68
N LEU A 173 -2.51 -2.78 -39.00
CA LEU A 173 -1.68 -3.77 -39.65
C LEU A 173 -2.48 -4.87 -40.37
N GLN A 174 -3.56 -5.35 -39.79
CA GLN A 174 -4.44 -6.31 -40.43
C GLN A 174 -5.10 -5.78 -41.69
N ALA A 175 -5.53 -4.51 -41.67
CA ALA A 175 -6.06 -3.83 -42.86
C ALA A 175 -5.00 -3.72 -43.96
N GLN A 176 -3.78 -3.29 -43.64
CA GLN A 176 -2.67 -3.22 -44.60
C GLN A 176 -2.30 -4.58 -45.16
N ILE A 177 -2.29 -5.65 -44.37
CA ILE A 177 -2.05 -7.03 -44.84
C ILE A 177 -3.13 -7.46 -45.82
N ALA A 178 -4.41 -7.15 -45.53
CA ALA A 178 -5.52 -7.49 -46.40
C ALA A 178 -5.43 -6.75 -47.76
N GLU A 179 -5.14 -5.45 -47.75
CA GLU A 179 -4.93 -4.63 -48.95
C GLU A 179 -3.77 -5.17 -49.78
N ARG A 180 -2.62 -5.43 -49.16
CA ARG A 180 -1.45 -5.99 -49.85
C ARG A 180 -1.74 -7.34 -50.51
N LYS A 181 -2.46 -8.24 -49.83
CA LYS A 181 -2.87 -9.54 -50.39
C LYS A 181 -3.77 -9.36 -51.63
N GLN A 182 -4.69 -8.39 -51.61
CA GLN A 182 -5.56 -8.10 -52.75
C GLN A 182 -4.73 -7.55 -53.95
N ALA A 183 -3.82 -6.62 -53.67
CA ALA A 183 -2.91 -6.09 -54.71
C ALA A 183 -2.00 -7.18 -55.32
N GLU A 184 -1.44 -8.05 -54.47
CA GLU A 184 -0.62 -9.18 -54.95
C GLU A 184 -1.44 -10.16 -55.81
N ALA A 185 -2.68 -10.48 -55.45
CA ALA A 185 -3.57 -11.35 -56.19
C ALA A 185 -3.95 -10.70 -57.54
N ALA A 186 -4.25 -9.40 -57.57
CA ALA A 186 -4.55 -8.68 -58.81
C ALA A 186 -3.33 -8.63 -59.77
N LEU A 187 -2.14 -8.42 -59.20
CA LEU A 187 -0.89 -8.44 -59.99
C LEU A 187 -0.62 -9.80 -60.60
N GLN A 188 -0.80 -10.89 -59.84
CA GLN A 188 -0.66 -12.27 -60.34
C GLN A 188 -1.66 -12.57 -61.47
N GLN A 189 -2.91 -12.10 -61.34
CA GLN A 189 -3.92 -12.28 -62.36
C GLN A 189 -3.58 -11.49 -63.64
N ALA A 190 -3.12 -10.25 -63.51
CA ALA A 190 -2.68 -9.45 -64.65
C ALA A 190 -1.49 -10.08 -65.39
N GLN A 191 -0.49 -10.57 -64.67
CA GLN A 191 0.66 -11.27 -65.26
C GLN A 191 0.23 -12.55 -66.00
N LYS A 192 -0.70 -13.33 -65.42
CA LYS A 192 -1.25 -14.52 -66.05
C LYS A 192 -2.01 -14.19 -67.34
N MET A 193 -2.77 -13.10 -67.35
CA MET A 193 -3.50 -12.63 -68.53
C MET A 193 -2.55 -12.13 -69.62
N GLU A 194 -1.48 -11.45 -69.26
CA GLU A 194 -0.43 -11.00 -70.19
C GLU A 194 0.27 -12.19 -70.86
N LEU A 195 0.66 -13.22 -70.11
CA LEU A 195 1.24 -14.45 -70.64
C LEU A 195 0.25 -15.17 -71.61
N ILE A 196 -1.05 -15.26 -71.30
CA ILE A 196 -2.04 -15.80 -72.17
C ILE A 196 -2.16 -14.96 -73.46
N GLY A 197 -2.17 -13.64 -73.34
CA GLY A 197 -2.18 -12.71 -74.50
C GLY A 197 -1.02 -12.91 -75.44
N GLN A 198 0.20 -13.00 -74.88
CA GLN A 198 1.42 -13.26 -75.68
C GLN A 198 1.38 -14.62 -76.37
N MET A 199 0.94 -15.69 -75.67
CA MET A 199 0.79 -17.02 -76.27
C MET A 199 -0.26 -17.03 -77.38
N THR A 200 -1.40 -16.38 -77.20
CA THR A 200 -2.50 -16.34 -78.18
C THR A 200 -2.08 -15.53 -79.43
N GLY A 201 -1.36 -14.40 -79.22
CA GLY A 201 -0.83 -13.61 -80.31
C GLY A 201 0.23 -14.37 -81.17
N GLY A 202 1.09 -15.14 -80.47
CA GLY A 202 2.06 -16.02 -81.19
C GLY A 202 1.37 -17.12 -81.98
N VAL A 203 0.40 -17.81 -81.41
CA VAL A 203 -0.38 -18.85 -82.10
C VAL A 203 -1.20 -18.29 -83.26
N ALA A 204 -1.84 -17.13 -83.11
CA ALA A 204 -2.56 -16.47 -84.19
C ALA A 204 -1.61 -16.07 -85.40
N HIS A 205 -0.44 -15.57 -85.04
CA HIS A 205 0.60 -15.24 -86.05
C HIS A 205 1.06 -16.51 -86.84
N ASP A 206 1.34 -17.58 -86.09
CA ASP A 206 1.79 -18.85 -86.75
C ASP A 206 0.69 -19.48 -87.54
N PHE A 207 -0.56 -19.40 -87.07
CA PHE A 207 -1.76 -19.86 -87.82
C PHE A 207 -1.93 -19.04 -89.13
N ASN A 208 -1.78 -17.73 -89.13
CA ASN A 208 -1.83 -16.87 -90.28
C ASN A 208 -0.70 -17.18 -91.28
N ASN A 209 0.48 -17.45 -90.77
CA ASN A 209 1.61 -17.85 -91.64
C ASN A 209 1.36 -19.20 -92.31
N LEU A 210 0.82 -20.18 -91.65
CA LEU A 210 0.40 -21.46 -92.19
C LEU A 210 -0.70 -21.30 -93.27
N LEU A 211 -1.74 -20.50 -92.98
CA LEU A 211 -2.78 -20.19 -94.00
C LEU A 211 -2.22 -19.49 -95.21
N THR A 212 -1.33 -18.55 -95.06
CA THR A 212 -0.67 -17.84 -96.22
C THR A 212 0.15 -18.80 -97.05
N GLY A 213 0.88 -19.72 -96.43
CA GLY A 213 1.64 -20.74 -97.08
C GLY A 213 0.81 -21.75 -97.88
N VAL A 214 -0.38 -22.10 -97.34
CA VAL A 214 -1.33 -23.02 -97.98
C VAL A 214 -2.08 -22.37 -99.16
N LEU A 215 -2.51 -21.10 -99.02
CA LEU A 215 -3.26 -20.37 -100.03
C LEU A 215 -2.35 -19.78 -101.18
N GLY A 216 -1.04 -19.62 -100.91
CA GLY A 216 -0.08 -19.16 -101.87
C GLY A 216 0.44 -20.24 -102.84
N ASN A 217 0.12 -21.52 -102.58
CA ASN A 217 0.50 -22.69 -103.41
C ASN A 217 -0.69 -23.31 -104.19
N LEU A 218 -1.82 -22.64 -104.26
CA LEU A 218 -2.92 -22.93 -105.17
C LEU A 218 -2.99 -21.90 -106.31
#